data_ff8c9131df3b417cbfa6cb51623b7880
#
_entry.id   ff8c9131df3b417cbfa6cb51623b7880
#
_cell.length_a   1.000
_cell.length_b   1.000
_cell.length_c   1.000
_cell.angle_alpha   90.00
_cell.angle_beta   90.00
_cell.angle_gamma   90.00
#
_symmetry.space_group_name_H-M   'P 1'
#
loop_
_entity.id
_entity.type
_entity.pdbx_description
1 polymer ?
#
loop_
_entity_poly.entity_id
_entity_poly.type
_entity_poly.pdbx_seq_one_letter_code
_entity_poly.pdbx_strand_id
1 'polypeptide(L)'
;MQDTNIIPTPDSRYWPPGESIRSAKIRHKAIILGWSNKQESKLHPIWLRDNCCCEQCLNQVTREHLLDLRDIPADIEATAVDVDSQGALCVTWSNDQHSSRFNPAWLYAHSAN
;
A
#
# COMPACT_ATOMS: atom_id res chain seq x y z
N MET A 1 -9.78 20.95 -11.11
CA MET A 1 -9.63 20.41 -10.88
C MET A 1 -9.29 19.62 -10.21
N GLN A 2 -9.39 19.33 -9.83
CA GLN A 2 -9.08 18.74 -9.19
C GLN A 2 -8.78 17.59 -8.94
N ASP A 3 -8.40 17.35 -8.63
CA ASP A 3 -7.57 16.28 -8.40
C ASP A 3 -7.89 15.55 -7.20
N THR A 4 -9.14 15.30 -7.04
CA THR A 4 -9.65 14.57 -5.94
C THR A 4 -9.25 13.11 -6.00
N ASN A 5 -8.57 12.68 -7.06
CA ASN A 5 -8.22 11.28 -7.27
C ASN A 5 -6.76 10.96 -6.97
N ILE A 6 -6.05 11.90 -6.36
CA ILE A 6 -4.67 11.64 -6.00
C ILE A 6 -4.61 10.66 -4.84
N ILE A 7 -3.93 9.54 -5.06
CA ILE A 7 -3.73 8.55 -4.02
C ILE A 7 -2.45 8.92 -3.27
N PRO A 8 -2.51 9.13 -1.96
CA PRO A 8 -1.32 9.55 -1.23
C PRO A 8 -0.21 8.49 -1.25
N THR A 9 1.03 8.95 -1.11
CA THR A 9 2.19 8.09 -1.01
C THR A 9 2.98 8.45 0.24
N PRO A 10 3.84 7.54 0.73
CA PRO A 10 4.64 7.84 1.93
C PRO A 10 5.61 8.99 1.73
N ASP A 11 6.08 9.21 0.50
CA ASP A 11 6.94 10.36 0.22
C ASP A 11 6.12 11.45 -0.45
N SER A 12 6.72 12.62 -0.64
CA SER A 12 6.01 13.76 -1.22
C SER A 12 6.24 13.89 -2.72
N ARG A 13 6.83 12.89 -3.32
CA ARG A 13 7.16 12.89 -4.73
C ARG A 13 5.93 12.59 -5.57
N TYR A 14 5.85 13.19 -6.74
CA TYR A 14 4.78 12.87 -7.68
C TYR A 14 5.08 11.52 -8.33
N TRP A 15 4.08 10.66 -8.37
CA TRP A 15 4.19 9.34 -9.00
C TRP A 15 3.23 9.29 -10.17
N PRO A 16 3.76 9.43 -11.41
CA PRO A 16 2.89 9.39 -12.59
C PRO A 16 2.27 8.00 -12.76
N PRO A 17 1.14 7.91 -13.44
CA PRO A 17 0.53 6.63 -13.71
C PRO A 17 1.49 5.68 -14.43
N GLY A 18 1.44 4.43 -14.07
CA GLY A 18 2.27 3.41 -14.69
C GLY A 18 1.48 2.13 -14.85
N GLU A 19 2.07 0.99 -14.47
CA GLU A 19 1.37 -0.28 -14.57
C GLU A 19 0.19 -0.32 -13.63
N SER A 20 -0.88 -0.96 -14.07
CA SER A 20 -2.07 -1.15 -13.25
C SER A 20 -2.04 -2.48 -12.53
N ILE A 21 -2.67 -2.56 -11.36
CA ILE A 21 -2.81 -3.81 -10.64
C ILE A 21 -3.96 -4.58 -11.27
N ARG A 22 -3.69 -5.78 -11.78
CA ARG A 22 -4.72 -6.64 -12.35
C ARG A 22 -5.32 -7.57 -11.33
N SER A 23 -4.53 -7.97 -10.34
CA SER A 23 -5.00 -8.89 -9.31
C SER A 23 -4.24 -8.66 -8.02
N ALA A 24 -4.89 -8.96 -6.91
CA ALA A 24 -4.28 -8.90 -5.59
C ALA A 24 -4.79 -10.09 -4.80
N LYS A 25 -3.88 -10.79 -4.13
CA LYS A 25 -4.24 -11.96 -3.34
C LYS A 25 -3.25 -12.14 -2.21
N ILE A 26 -3.63 -12.95 -1.23
CA ILE A 26 -2.79 -13.28 -0.09
C ILE A 26 -2.34 -14.73 -0.27
N ARG A 27 -1.03 -14.95 -0.18
CA ARG A 27 -0.46 -16.31 -0.28
C ARG A 27 0.67 -16.43 0.72
N HIS A 28 0.56 -17.39 1.63
CA HIS A 28 1.57 -17.61 2.68
C HIS A 28 1.91 -16.30 3.39
N LYS A 29 0.89 -15.55 3.76
CA LYS A 29 0.96 -14.26 4.47
C LYS A 29 1.49 -13.12 3.61
N ALA A 30 2.06 -13.37 2.45
CA ALA A 30 2.52 -12.31 1.56
C ALA A 30 1.35 -11.83 0.69
N ILE A 31 1.45 -10.59 0.24
CA ILE A 31 0.48 -10.02 -0.69
C ILE A 31 1.09 -10.08 -2.07
N ILE A 32 0.41 -10.76 -2.98
CA ILE A 32 0.89 -10.98 -4.33
C ILE A 32 0.07 -10.11 -5.29
N LEU A 33 0.76 -9.23 -6.02
CA LEU A 33 0.12 -8.36 -7.00
C LEU A 33 0.47 -8.84 -8.40
N GLY A 34 -0.54 -8.94 -9.24
CA GLY A 34 -0.32 -9.14 -10.67
C GLY A 34 -0.51 -7.83 -11.39
N TRP A 35 0.43 -7.48 -12.27
CA TRP A 35 0.44 -6.21 -12.96
C TRP A 35 -0.05 -6.35 -14.40
N SER A 36 -0.44 -5.22 -14.98
CA SER A 36 -0.96 -5.21 -16.36
C SER A 36 0.06 -5.70 -17.38
N ASN A 37 1.36 -5.63 -17.07
CA ASN A 37 2.40 -6.15 -17.94
C ASN A 37 2.73 -7.62 -17.68
N LYS A 38 1.91 -8.31 -16.89
CA LYS A 38 2.05 -9.73 -16.55
C LYS A 38 3.16 -10.04 -15.56
N GLN A 39 3.80 -9.02 -15.01
CA GLN A 39 4.75 -9.21 -13.92
C GLN A 39 4.02 -9.37 -12.59
N GLU A 40 4.70 -9.95 -11.62
CA GLU A 40 4.15 -10.11 -10.27
C GLU A 40 5.09 -9.48 -9.26
N SER A 41 4.50 -8.99 -8.18
CA SER A 41 5.25 -8.47 -7.03
C SER A 41 4.79 -9.20 -5.79
N LYS A 42 5.74 -9.47 -4.91
CA LYS A 42 5.47 -10.09 -3.62
C LYS A 42 5.79 -9.08 -2.53
N LEU A 43 4.78 -8.71 -1.74
CA LEU A 43 4.90 -7.64 -0.76
C LEU A 43 4.82 -8.23 0.64
N HIS A 44 5.75 -7.80 1.49
CA HIS A 44 5.79 -8.26 2.88
C HIS A 44 4.80 -7.43 3.71
N PRO A 45 3.99 -8.07 4.57
CA PRO A 45 3.00 -7.32 5.35
C PRO A 45 3.59 -6.21 6.22
N ILE A 46 4.71 -6.48 6.89
CA ILE A 46 5.32 -5.47 7.77
C ILE A 46 5.76 -4.26 6.97
N TRP A 47 6.37 -4.48 5.81
CA TRP A 47 6.82 -3.38 4.96
C TRP A 47 5.64 -2.53 4.51
N LEU A 48 4.56 -3.17 4.09
CA LEU A 48 3.37 -2.44 3.66
C LEU A 48 2.76 -1.65 4.81
N ARG A 49 2.60 -2.29 5.97
CA ARG A 49 1.98 -1.61 7.11
C ARG A 49 2.80 -0.40 7.55
N ASP A 50 4.13 -0.52 7.52
CA ASP A 50 5.03 0.57 7.87
C ASP A 50 4.90 1.75 6.92
N ASN A 51 4.45 1.51 5.69
CA ASN A 51 4.31 2.55 4.69
C ASN A 51 2.87 3.04 4.51
N CYS A 52 2.00 2.76 5.47
CA CYS A 52 0.65 3.30 5.46
C CYS A 52 0.72 4.82 5.56
N CYS A 53 0.04 5.50 4.67
CA CYS A 53 0.08 6.96 4.62
C CYS A 53 -1.28 7.60 4.93
N CYS A 54 -2.13 6.90 5.69
CA CYS A 54 -3.35 7.51 6.20
C CYS A 54 -3.00 8.53 7.28
N GLU A 55 -3.97 9.36 7.64
CA GLU A 55 -3.72 10.45 8.58
C GLU A 55 -3.34 9.97 9.99
N GLN A 56 -3.61 8.71 10.31
CA GLN A 56 -3.22 8.15 11.60
C GLN A 56 -1.77 7.69 11.63
N CYS A 57 -1.21 7.38 10.47
CA CYS A 57 0.12 6.80 10.37
C CYS A 57 1.17 7.75 9.81
N LEU A 58 0.73 8.81 9.15
CA LEU A 58 1.62 9.77 8.52
C LEU A 58 1.04 11.16 8.68
N ASN A 59 1.84 12.10 9.20
CA ASN A 59 1.41 13.48 9.30
C ASN A 59 1.25 14.04 7.90
N GLN A 60 0.07 14.55 7.58
CA GLN A 60 -0.24 14.97 6.21
C GLN A 60 0.46 16.27 5.83
N VAL A 61 0.90 17.04 6.79
CA VAL A 61 1.58 18.32 6.54
C VAL A 61 3.10 18.13 6.52
N THR A 62 3.66 17.54 7.57
CA THR A 62 5.11 17.40 7.71
C THR A 62 5.64 16.14 7.08
N ARG A 63 4.79 15.17 6.76
CA ARG A 63 5.14 13.86 6.19
C ARG A 63 5.96 13.02 7.16
N GLU A 64 5.86 13.29 8.45
CA GLU A 64 6.52 12.47 9.44
C GLU A 64 5.73 11.21 9.72
N HIS A 65 6.44 10.11 9.90
CA HIS A 65 5.83 8.85 10.31
C HIS A 65 5.34 8.97 11.74
N LEU A 66 4.06 8.69 11.95
CA LEU A 66 3.47 8.67 13.27
C LEU A 66 3.44 7.25 13.84
N LEU A 67 3.52 6.26 12.97
CA LEU A 67 3.56 4.87 13.36
C LEU A 67 5.01 4.45 13.58
N ASP A 68 5.28 3.85 14.75
CA ASP A 68 6.60 3.31 15.04
C ASP A 68 6.64 1.86 14.55
N LEU A 69 7.69 1.51 13.83
CA LEU A 69 7.87 0.15 13.32
C LEU A 69 7.77 -0.88 14.45
N ARG A 70 8.23 -0.51 15.66
CA ARG A 70 8.17 -1.40 16.82
C ARG A 70 6.74 -1.69 17.28
N ASP A 71 5.78 -0.85 16.86
CA ASP A 71 4.38 -1.07 17.19
C ASP A 71 3.67 -2.00 16.23
N ILE A 72 4.36 -2.44 15.18
CA ILE A 72 3.77 -3.37 14.23
C ILE A 72 4.07 -4.79 14.71
N PRO A 73 3.03 -5.60 14.97
CA PRO A 73 3.29 -6.97 15.40
C PRO A 73 4.08 -7.75 14.35
N ALA A 74 5.02 -8.56 14.81
CA ALA A 74 5.82 -9.36 13.89
C ALA A 74 4.98 -10.36 13.09
N ASP A 75 3.83 -10.74 13.63
CA ASP A 75 2.93 -11.69 12.98
C ASP A 75 1.75 -11.02 12.30
N ILE A 76 1.87 -9.73 11.98
CA ILE A 76 0.78 -9.03 11.30
C ILE A 76 0.45 -9.70 9.97
N GLU A 77 -0.84 -9.75 9.65
CA GLU A 77 -1.31 -10.33 8.41
C GLU A 77 -2.36 -9.41 7.80
N ALA A 78 -2.45 -9.47 6.47
CA ALA A 78 -3.58 -8.87 5.79
C ALA A 78 -4.73 -9.86 5.86
N THR A 79 -5.90 -9.37 6.27
CA THR A 79 -7.11 -10.21 6.29
C THR A 79 -7.90 -10.08 5.00
N ALA A 80 -7.69 -9.00 4.26
CA ALA A 80 -8.35 -8.78 2.98
C ALA A 80 -7.51 -7.85 2.13
N VAL A 81 -7.51 -8.07 0.82
CA VAL A 81 -6.88 -7.19 -0.14
C VAL A 81 -7.85 -6.98 -1.30
N ASP A 82 -7.83 -5.78 -1.87
CA ASP A 82 -8.72 -5.43 -2.95
C ASP A 82 -8.12 -4.27 -3.74
N VAL A 83 -8.64 -4.04 -4.94
CA VAL A 83 -8.25 -2.92 -5.77
C VAL A 83 -9.49 -2.06 -5.96
N ASP A 84 -9.42 -0.79 -5.57
CA ASP A 84 -10.60 0.06 -5.63
C ASP A 84 -10.80 0.63 -7.05
N SER A 85 -11.84 1.47 -7.20
CA SER A 85 -12.21 2.01 -8.51
C SER A 85 -11.16 2.94 -9.10
N GLN A 86 -10.22 3.42 -8.27
CA GLN A 86 -9.13 4.27 -8.73
C GLN A 86 -7.84 3.48 -8.95
N GLY A 87 -7.88 2.17 -8.78
CA GLY A 87 -6.73 1.31 -8.99
C GLY A 87 -5.80 1.20 -7.80
N ALA A 88 -6.17 1.75 -6.65
CA ALA A 88 -5.35 1.67 -5.45
C ALA A 88 -5.47 0.31 -4.80
N LEU A 89 -4.39 -0.16 -4.21
CA LEU A 89 -4.43 -1.39 -3.41
C LEU A 89 -4.96 -1.04 -2.02
N CYS A 90 -6.02 -1.73 -1.62
CA CYS A 90 -6.60 -1.56 -0.30
C CYS A 90 -6.34 -2.81 0.52
N VAL A 91 -5.79 -2.64 1.72
CA VAL A 91 -5.41 -3.75 2.58
C VAL A 91 -6.06 -3.56 3.95
N THR A 92 -6.68 -4.60 4.47
CA THR A 92 -7.21 -4.62 5.83
C THR A 92 -6.30 -5.51 6.67
N TRP A 93 -5.94 -5.02 7.85
CA TRP A 93 -4.94 -5.67 8.70
C TRP A 93 -5.58 -6.43 9.86
N SER A 94 -4.89 -7.45 10.34
CA SER A 94 -5.43 -8.37 11.33
C SER A 94 -5.45 -7.81 12.75
N ASN A 95 -4.48 -6.96 13.09
CA ASN A 95 -4.29 -6.61 14.49
C ASN A 95 -5.26 -5.55 15.00
N ASP A 96 -5.54 -4.54 14.22
CA ASP A 96 -6.39 -3.43 14.67
C ASP A 96 -7.50 -3.12 13.69
N GLN A 97 -7.70 -4.00 12.73
CA GLN A 97 -8.67 -3.81 11.64
C GLN A 97 -8.43 -2.52 10.87
N HIS A 98 -7.19 -2.03 10.93
CA HIS A 98 -6.79 -0.84 10.22
C HIS A 98 -6.79 -1.12 8.71
N SER A 99 -7.15 -0.13 7.93
CA SER A 99 -7.13 -0.24 6.47
C SER A 99 -6.12 0.71 5.90
N SER A 100 -5.34 0.24 4.94
CA SER A 100 -4.33 1.04 4.26
C SER A 100 -4.65 1.09 2.78
N ARG A 101 -4.27 2.18 2.14
CA ARG A 101 -4.51 2.37 0.71
C ARG A 101 -3.21 2.83 0.07
N PHE A 102 -2.81 2.14 -1.01
CA PHE A 102 -1.50 2.35 -1.62
C PHE A 102 -1.62 2.72 -3.09
N ASN A 103 -0.81 3.68 -3.50
CA ASN A 103 -0.74 4.14 -4.89
C ASN A 103 -0.05 3.05 -5.75
N PRO A 104 -0.66 2.62 -6.86
CA PRO A 104 -0.07 1.55 -7.67
C PRO A 104 1.26 1.93 -8.31
N ALA A 105 1.43 3.17 -8.74
CA ALA A 105 2.71 3.59 -9.34
C ALA A 105 3.83 3.54 -8.29
N TRP A 106 3.54 3.98 -7.08
CA TRP A 106 4.50 3.92 -5.99
C TRP A 106 4.85 2.47 -5.64
N LEU A 107 3.85 1.61 -5.58
CA LEU A 107 4.07 0.19 -5.29
C LEU A 107 4.92 -0.48 -6.35
N TYR A 108 4.62 -0.20 -7.62
CA TYR A 108 5.37 -0.82 -8.71
C TYR A 108 6.84 -0.42 -8.66
N ALA A 109 7.10 0.85 -8.39
CA ALA A 109 8.46 1.35 -8.34
C ALA A 109 9.26 0.76 -7.18
N HIS A 110 8.60 0.53 -6.03
CA HIS A 110 9.28 0.09 -4.82
C HIS A 110 9.25 -1.43 -4.62
N SER A 111 8.39 -2.12 -5.34
CA SER A 111 8.30 -3.57 -5.22
C SER A 111 8.98 -4.28 -6.39
N ALA A 112 9.69 -3.56 -7.19
CA ALA A 112 10.37 -4.13 -8.34
C ALA A 112 11.39 -5.14 -7.88
N ASN A 113 11.48 -6.21 -8.58
CA ASN A 113 12.39 -7.28 -8.23
C ASN A 113 13.54 -7.36 -9.17
#